data_c7e19b46cdcb3c2d0d6c055240ae3d99
#
_entry.id   c7e19b46cdcb3c2d0d6c055240ae3d99
#
_cell.length_a   1.000
_cell.length_b   1.000
_cell.length_c   1.000
_cell.angle_alpha   90.00
_cell.angle_beta   90.00
_cell.angle_gamma   90.00
#
_symmetry.space_group_name_H-M   'P 1'
#
loop_
_entity.id
_entity.type
_entity.pdbx_description
1 polymer ?
#
loop_
_entity_poly.entity_id
_entity_poly.type
_entity_poly.pdbx_seq_one_letter_code
_entity_poly.pdbx_strand_id
1 'polypeptide(L)'
;MGRKLIMLGVMLLAFGCLAWADSWTGTVSDSMCGAKHAHASAEGAACVAKCVSGGAKYVLVSHGKVYQVDNQDAFKDYAGKRVTVTGTMSGDAITVEKVEAAKKDGA
;
A
#
# COMPACT_ATOMS: atom_id res chain seq x y z
N MET A 1 -3.87 43.07 -19.57
CA MET A 1 -4.78 42.03 -19.74
C MET A 1 -4.18 40.67 -19.90
N GLY A 2 -3.31 40.51 -20.74
CA GLY A 2 -2.72 39.22 -20.95
C GLY A 2 -2.05 38.60 -19.73
N ARG A 3 -1.71 39.44 -18.82
CA ARG A 3 -1.05 38.92 -17.66
C ARG A 3 -1.90 37.95 -16.91
N LYS A 4 -3.17 38.14 -16.90
CA LYS A 4 -4.01 37.27 -16.15
C LYS A 4 -3.98 35.87 -16.69
N LEU A 5 -3.86 35.76 -17.96
CA LEU A 5 -3.84 34.46 -18.56
C LEU A 5 -2.60 33.72 -18.15
N ILE A 6 -1.53 34.43 -18.02
CA ILE A 6 -0.30 33.82 -17.65
C ILE A 6 -0.40 33.20 -16.30
N MET A 7 -1.10 33.85 -15.41
CA MET A 7 -1.22 33.33 -14.10
C MET A 7 -1.99 32.06 -14.09
N LEU A 8 -2.99 31.97 -14.91
CA LEU A 8 -3.74 30.75 -14.96
C LEU A 8 -2.89 29.60 -15.40
N GLY A 9 -2.02 29.89 -16.33
CA GLY A 9 -1.15 28.85 -16.80
C GLY A 9 -0.30 28.30 -15.69
N VAL A 10 0.15 29.16 -14.83
CA VAL A 10 0.99 28.75 -13.76
C VAL A 10 0.23 27.84 -12.81
N MET A 11 -1.00 28.16 -12.55
CA MET A 11 -1.75 27.34 -11.67
C MET A 11 -1.94 25.95 -12.21
N LEU A 12 -2.17 25.85 -13.49
CA LEU A 12 -2.34 24.54 -14.06
C LEU A 12 -1.12 23.69 -13.90
N LEU A 13 0.02 24.32 -14.02
CA LEU A 13 1.23 23.58 -13.87
C LEU A 13 1.36 23.02 -12.47
N ALA A 14 1.03 23.81 -11.51
CA ALA A 14 1.13 23.37 -10.15
C ALA A 14 0.24 22.17 -9.96
N PHE A 15 -0.90 22.20 -10.56
CA PHE A 15 -1.79 21.13 -10.43
C PHE A 15 -1.24 19.88 -11.05
N GLY A 16 -0.67 19.99 -12.20
CA GLY A 16 -0.14 18.83 -12.88
C GLY A 16 1.00 18.17 -12.17
N CYS A 17 1.61 18.86 -11.24
CA CYS A 17 2.71 18.25 -10.54
C CYS A 17 2.29 17.37 -9.40
N LEU A 18 1.05 17.43 -9.02
CA LEU A 18 0.61 16.64 -7.90
C LEU A 18 0.62 15.19 -8.24
N ALA A 19 1.16 14.41 -7.36
CA ALA A 19 1.17 12.99 -7.57
C ALA A 19 -0.23 12.48 -7.36
N TRP A 20 -0.57 11.48 -8.10
CA TRP A 20 -1.87 10.87 -7.97
C TRP A 20 -1.75 9.70 -7.06
N ALA A 21 -2.64 9.60 -6.10
CA ALA A 21 -2.68 8.46 -5.23
C ALA A 21 -3.36 7.32 -5.94
N ASP A 22 -2.84 6.14 -5.77
CA ASP A 22 -3.45 4.94 -6.31
C ASP A 22 -3.85 4.04 -5.17
N SER A 23 -4.56 2.98 -5.48
CA SER A 23 -4.98 2.03 -4.46
C SER A 23 -4.63 0.62 -4.90
N TRP A 24 -4.25 -0.18 -3.95
CA TRP A 24 -3.96 -1.60 -4.20
C TRP A 24 -4.66 -2.42 -3.14
N THR A 25 -5.31 -3.47 -3.54
CA THR A 25 -5.96 -4.37 -2.60
C THR A 25 -5.19 -5.68 -2.57
N GLY A 26 -4.83 -6.13 -1.41
CA GLY A 26 -4.06 -7.34 -1.29
C GLY A 26 -4.00 -7.82 0.14
N THR A 27 -3.09 -8.75 0.41
CA THR A 27 -2.94 -9.34 1.72
C THR A 27 -1.65 -8.88 2.35
N VAL A 28 -1.68 -8.55 3.63
CA VAL A 28 -0.50 -8.12 4.33
C VAL A 28 0.30 -9.37 4.70
N SER A 29 1.51 -9.45 4.18
CA SER A 29 2.39 -10.58 4.43
C SER A 29 3.65 -10.06 5.08
N ASP A 30 4.69 -10.85 5.13
CA ASP A 30 5.97 -10.42 5.67
C ASP A 30 7.05 -10.65 4.63
N SER A 31 8.18 -10.00 4.85
CA SER A 31 9.26 -10.02 3.86
C SER A 31 9.94 -11.38 3.75
N MET A 32 9.71 -12.26 4.69
CA MET A 32 10.32 -13.57 4.62
C MET A 32 9.48 -14.55 3.80
N CYS A 33 8.18 -14.52 3.96
CA CYS A 33 7.31 -15.43 3.25
C CYS A 33 6.76 -14.85 1.95
N GLY A 34 6.61 -13.52 1.90
CA GLY A 34 6.16 -12.88 0.68
C GLY A 34 4.90 -13.47 0.12
N ALA A 35 4.94 -13.87 -1.12
CA ALA A 35 3.76 -14.34 -1.83
C ALA A 35 3.16 -15.64 -1.29
N LYS A 36 3.83 -16.29 -0.35
CA LYS A 36 3.25 -17.49 0.23
C LYS A 36 1.97 -17.16 0.98
N HIS A 37 1.82 -15.92 1.44
CA HIS A 37 0.62 -15.50 2.13
C HIS A 37 -0.21 -14.62 1.22
N ALA A 38 -0.51 -15.13 0.03
CA ALA A 38 -1.26 -14.35 -0.94
C ALA A 38 -2.74 -14.23 -0.57
N HIS A 39 -3.21 -15.09 0.32
CA HIS A 39 -4.61 -15.07 0.71
C HIS A 39 -4.73 -14.89 2.21
N ALA A 40 -5.74 -14.15 2.62
CA ALA A 40 -5.97 -13.92 4.04
C ALA A 40 -6.40 -15.21 4.71
N SER A 41 -5.82 -15.51 5.84
CA SER A 41 -6.20 -16.68 6.63
C SER A 41 -5.70 -16.49 8.06
N ALA A 42 -6.27 -17.22 8.98
CA ALA A 42 -5.87 -17.15 10.37
C ALA A 42 -4.45 -17.67 10.54
N GLU A 43 -4.11 -18.70 9.82
CA GLU A 43 -2.78 -19.26 9.90
C GLU A 43 -1.75 -18.31 9.34
N GLY A 44 -2.10 -17.69 8.22
CA GLY A 44 -1.22 -16.69 7.63
C GLY A 44 -1.00 -15.52 8.55
N ALA A 45 -2.07 -15.08 9.23
CA ALA A 45 -1.97 -13.96 10.14
C ALA A 45 -1.00 -14.27 11.29
N ALA A 46 -1.10 -15.46 11.84
CA ALA A 46 -0.22 -15.84 12.93
C ALA A 46 1.22 -15.94 12.45
N CYS A 47 1.41 -16.45 11.24
CA CYS A 47 2.74 -16.60 10.69
C CYS A 47 3.38 -15.24 10.42
N VAL A 48 2.62 -14.33 9.85
CA VAL A 48 3.12 -12.99 9.56
C VAL A 48 3.49 -12.28 10.86
N ALA A 49 2.64 -12.36 11.86
CA ALA A 49 2.91 -11.70 13.12
C ALA A 49 4.18 -12.26 13.75
N LYS A 50 4.37 -13.55 13.65
CA LYS A 50 5.55 -14.16 14.23
C LYS A 50 6.80 -13.74 13.47
N CYS A 51 6.76 -13.73 12.17
CA CYS A 51 7.92 -13.32 11.39
C CYS A 51 8.28 -11.87 11.63
N VAL A 52 7.28 -11.02 11.72
CA VAL A 52 7.55 -9.60 11.95
C VAL A 52 8.13 -9.39 13.34
N SER A 53 7.65 -10.13 14.33
CA SER A 53 8.22 -9.98 15.65
C SER A 53 9.68 -10.46 15.67
N GLY A 54 10.07 -11.28 14.72
CA GLY A 54 11.44 -11.73 14.59
C GLY A 54 12.30 -10.83 13.72
N GLY A 55 11.77 -9.73 13.23
CA GLY A 55 12.56 -8.79 12.46
C GLY A 55 12.14 -8.60 11.02
N ALA A 56 11.21 -9.41 10.51
CA ALA A 56 10.75 -9.23 9.15
C ALA A 56 9.88 -8.00 9.05
N LYS A 57 9.69 -7.49 7.85
CA LYS A 57 8.85 -6.32 7.64
C LYS A 57 7.57 -6.71 6.96
N TYR A 58 6.55 -5.89 7.16
CA TYR A 58 5.28 -6.11 6.46
C TYR A 58 5.45 -5.77 5.00
N VAL A 59 4.80 -6.54 4.14
CA VAL A 59 4.74 -6.26 2.71
C VAL A 59 3.31 -6.48 2.26
N LEU A 60 2.94 -5.95 1.11
CA LEU A 60 1.62 -6.15 0.55
C LEU A 60 1.74 -7.09 -0.64
N VAL A 61 0.92 -8.14 -0.66
CA VAL A 61 0.88 -9.06 -1.79
C VAL A 61 -0.40 -8.79 -2.53
N SER A 62 -0.30 -8.33 -3.76
CA SER A 62 -1.44 -7.99 -4.57
C SER A 62 -1.26 -8.60 -5.95
N HIS A 63 -2.22 -9.38 -6.39
CA HIS A 63 -2.18 -10.03 -7.69
C HIS A 63 -0.88 -10.82 -7.87
N GLY A 64 -0.46 -11.50 -6.82
CA GLY A 64 0.71 -12.35 -6.89
C GLY A 64 2.04 -11.60 -6.82
N LYS A 65 2.00 -10.27 -6.69
CA LYS A 65 3.21 -9.49 -6.65
C LYS A 65 3.43 -8.93 -5.27
N VAL A 66 4.68 -8.88 -4.83
CA VAL A 66 5.03 -8.41 -3.49
C VAL A 66 5.49 -6.98 -3.58
N TYR A 67 4.87 -6.10 -2.79
CA TYR A 67 5.23 -4.69 -2.76
C TYR A 67 5.74 -4.34 -1.38
N GLN A 68 6.82 -3.60 -1.31
CA GLN A 68 7.32 -3.11 -0.04
C GLN A 68 6.48 -1.91 0.35
N VAL A 69 6.34 -1.67 1.64
CA VAL A 69 5.57 -0.54 2.13
C VAL A 69 6.39 0.20 3.17
N ASP A 70 6.27 1.50 3.20
CA ASP A 70 7.12 2.30 4.06
C ASP A 70 6.54 2.52 5.45
N ASN A 71 5.25 2.59 5.59
CA ASN A 71 4.66 2.87 6.88
C ASN A 71 4.31 1.57 7.59
N GLN A 72 5.31 0.97 8.21
CA GLN A 72 5.13 -0.34 8.83
C GLN A 72 4.10 -0.35 9.95
N ASP A 73 4.03 0.72 10.72
CA ASP A 73 3.07 0.77 11.81
C ASP A 73 1.62 0.72 11.34
N ALA A 74 1.35 1.19 10.16
CA ALA A 74 -0.01 1.17 9.65
C ALA A 74 -0.51 -0.24 9.39
N PHE A 75 0.39 -1.21 9.34
CA PHE A 75 0.01 -2.59 9.03
C PHE A 75 -0.03 -3.50 10.25
N LYS A 76 0.35 -3.00 11.40
CA LYS A 76 0.40 -3.83 12.60
C LYS A 76 -0.87 -4.57 12.90
N ASP A 77 -2.00 -3.94 12.73
CA ASP A 77 -3.25 -4.56 13.06
C ASP A 77 -3.84 -5.38 11.93
N TYR A 78 -3.12 -5.45 10.84
CA TYR A 78 -3.63 -6.11 9.65
C TYR A 78 -2.79 -7.30 9.18
N ALA A 79 -1.92 -7.80 10.03
CA ALA A 79 -1.05 -8.93 9.65
C ALA A 79 -1.90 -10.09 9.13
N GLY A 80 -1.59 -10.53 7.94
CA GLY A 80 -2.31 -11.65 7.33
C GLY A 80 -3.71 -11.33 6.86
N LYS A 81 -4.10 -10.06 6.92
CA LYS A 81 -5.45 -9.69 6.53
C LYS A 81 -5.47 -9.01 5.19
N ARG A 82 -6.65 -8.96 4.59
CA ARG A 82 -6.79 -8.32 3.31
C ARG A 82 -7.08 -6.84 3.52
N VAL A 83 -6.35 -5.99 2.84
CA VAL A 83 -6.46 -4.54 3.02
C VAL A 83 -6.45 -3.82 1.69
N THR A 84 -6.88 -2.57 1.71
CA THR A 84 -6.71 -1.68 0.58
C THR A 84 -5.75 -0.59 1.03
N VAL A 85 -4.66 -0.43 0.30
CA VAL A 85 -3.63 0.54 0.61
C VAL A 85 -3.71 1.65 -0.41
N THR A 86 -3.73 2.89 0.07
CA THR A 86 -3.73 4.05 -0.81
C THR A 86 -2.38 4.74 -0.67
N GLY A 87 -1.79 5.11 -1.77
CA GLY A 87 -0.50 5.78 -1.74
C GLY A 87 0.09 5.98 -3.11
N THR A 88 1.40 6.09 -3.17
CA THR A 88 2.10 6.34 -4.43
C THR A 88 3.16 5.27 -4.62
N MET A 89 3.28 4.80 -5.84
CA MET A 89 4.25 3.75 -6.14
C MET A 89 5.59 4.35 -6.52
N SER A 90 6.66 3.76 -6.02
CA SER A 90 7.99 4.16 -6.39
C SER A 90 8.78 2.86 -6.57
N GLY A 91 8.97 2.44 -7.81
CA GLY A 91 9.58 1.14 -8.08
C GLY A 91 8.62 0.04 -7.65
N ASP A 92 9.03 -0.79 -6.72
CA ASP A 92 8.14 -1.82 -6.19
C ASP A 92 7.79 -1.50 -4.73
N ALA A 93 7.96 -0.26 -4.33
CA ALA A 93 7.65 0.16 -2.97
C ALA A 93 6.51 1.16 -3.00
N ILE A 94 5.62 1.07 -2.04
CA ILE A 94 4.49 1.98 -1.93
C ILE A 94 4.73 2.95 -0.79
N THR A 95 4.61 4.24 -1.10
CA THR A 95 4.63 5.26 -0.07
C THR A 95 3.20 5.35 0.43
N VAL A 96 2.95 4.83 1.59
CA VAL A 96 1.61 4.59 2.09
C VAL A 96 1.00 5.84 2.69
N GLU A 97 -0.21 6.17 2.25
CA GLU A 97 -0.94 7.28 2.83
C GLU A 97 -2.05 6.78 3.72
N LYS A 98 -2.64 5.65 3.38
CA LYS A 98 -3.76 5.13 4.14
C LYS A 98 -3.89 3.63 3.97
N VAL A 99 -4.30 2.94 5.02
CA VAL A 99 -4.57 1.50 4.98
C VAL A 99 -5.94 1.28 5.58
N GLU A 100 -6.77 0.50 4.89
CA GLU A 100 -8.09 0.18 5.40
C GLU A 100 -8.33 -1.31 5.22
N ALA A 101 -9.14 -1.89 6.07
CA ALA A 101 -9.52 -3.29 5.90
C ALA A 101 -10.35 -3.40 4.62
N ALA A 102 -10.01 -4.34 3.76
CA ALA A 102 -10.75 -4.52 2.52
C ALA A 102 -12.01 -5.30 2.81
N LYS A 103 -13.08 -5.02 2.03
CA LYS A 103 -14.27 -5.72 2.20
C LYS A 103 -14.07 -7.03 1.59
N LYS A 104 -14.74 -7.97 2.10
CA LYS A 104 -14.62 -9.21 1.58
C LYS A 104 -14.79 -9.23 0.23
N ASP A 105 -14.03 -9.53 -0.45
CA ASP A 105 -14.11 -9.34 -1.68
C ASP A 105 -14.84 -10.07 -2.27
N GLY A 106 -14.98 -10.26 -2.48
CA GLY A 106 -15.62 -10.86 -3.04
C GLY A 106 -16.19 -10.54 -2.95
N ALA A 107 -15.98 -10.22 -2.43
CA ALA A 107 -16.23 -9.78 -2.20
C ALA A 107 -16.10 -9.63 -2.25
#